data_fe9080253a80f819a777369210acf3b3
#
_entry.id   fe9080253a80f819a777369210acf3b3
#
_cell.length_a   1.000
_cell.length_b   1.000
_cell.length_c   1.000
_cell.angle_alpha   90.00
_cell.angle_beta   90.00
_cell.angle_gamma   90.00
#
_symmetry.space_group_name_H-M   'P 1'
#
loop_
_entity.id
_entity.type
_entity.pdbx_description
1 polymer ?
#
loop_
_entity_poly.entity_id
_entity_poly.type
_entity_poly.pdbx_seq_one_letter_code
_entity_poly.pdbx_strand_id
1 'polypeptide(L)'
;LEEGLPLHPLKEQQESVSQWRQIGLGIMGLADLLIKLGVTYGTSEAVRLCHNIGFAMADTAIATSALLAQEQGKFPKCDTAAIMSTPYFKANTTPATAELVKQFGLRNSQLLTIAPTGTLSTMLGISGGIEPIYANFYERKTESLHAADVYYKIYTPIVEKFMKNHNIKDDSKLPEYCVTAMTLDDKQRLAMQGAWQKHIDASISSTGN
;
A
#
# COMPACT_ATOMS: atom_id res chain seq x y z
N LEU A 1 8.46 16.93 -8.88
CA LEU A 1 9.21 17.70 -7.88
C LEU A 1 9.72 19.04 -8.46
N GLU A 2 10.45 19.04 -9.55
CA GLU A 2 11.09 20.21 -10.14
C GLU A 2 10.07 21.31 -10.50
N GLU A 3 8.96 20.96 -11.13
CA GLU A 3 7.89 21.91 -11.51
C GLU A 3 7.10 22.43 -10.29
N GLY A 4 6.93 21.61 -9.26
CA GLY A 4 6.18 21.98 -8.05
C GLY A 4 7.00 22.77 -7.04
N LEU A 5 8.33 22.73 -7.12
CA LEU A 5 9.21 23.36 -6.14
C LEU A 5 8.97 24.87 -5.98
N PRO A 6 8.85 25.66 -7.07
CA PRO A 6 8.60 27.09 -6.97
C PRO A 6 7.21 27.45 -6.42
N LEU A 7 6.28 26.47 -6.39
CA LEU A 7 4.89 26.67 -5.97
C LEU A 7 4.67 26.47 -4.47
N HIS A 8 5.68 26.01 -3.72
CA HIS A 8 5.57 25.91 -2.27
C HIS A 8 5.40 27.29 -1.63
N PRO A 9 4.41 27.47 -0.75
CA PRO A 9 4.09 28.76 -0.16
C PRO A 9 5.15 29.26 0.83
N LEU A 10 5.93 28.36 1.43
CA LEU A 10 6.96 28.68 2.43
C LEU A 10 8.35 28.38 1.87
N LYS A 11 9.28 29.30 2.05
CA LYS A 11 10.69 29.15 1.61
C LYS A 11 11.38 27.96 2.27
N GLU A 12 11.11 27.73 3.54
CA GLU A 12 11.67 26.61 4.32
C GLU A 12 11.22 25.26 3.72
N GLN A 13 9.99 25.18 3.20
CA GLN A 13 9.52 24.00 2.49
C GLN A 13 10.22 23.83 1.15
N GLN A 14 10.39 24.92 0.37
CA GLN A 14 11.15 24.87 -0.88
C GLN A 14 12.57 24.36 -0.64
N GLU A 15 13.26 24.90 0.36
CA GLU A 15 14.62 24.51 0.73
C GLU A 15 14.66 23.03 1.16
N SER A 16 13.76 22.62 2.05
CA SER A 16 13.70 21.23 2.52
C SER A 16 13.45 20.26 1.37
N VAL A 17 12.44 20.53 0.55
CA VAL A 17 12.11 19.65 -0.59
C VAL A 17 13.25 19.61 -1.61
N SER A 18 13.92 20.74 -1.87
CA SER A 18 15.07 20.77 -2.79
C SER A 18 16.25 19.94 -2.30
N GLN A 19 16.50 19.96 -0.99
CA GLN A 19 17.63 19.25 -0.36
C GLN A 19 17.41 17.75 -0.23
N TRP A 20 16.17 17.30 0.08
CA TRP A 20 15.86 15.91 0.41
C TRP A 20 15.11 15.16 -0.69
N ARG A 21 14.35 15.85 -1.54
CA ARG A 21 13.60 15.29 -2.68
C ARG A 21 12.77 14.07 -2.31
N GLN A 22 12.04 14.15 -1.19
CA GLN A 22 11.16 13.11 -0.71
C GLN A 22 10.00 12.89 -1.66
N ILE A 23 9.69 11.63 -1.95
CA ILE A 23 8.47 11.19 -2.66
C ILE A 23 7.79 10.08 -1.86
N GLY A 24 6.59 9.70 -2.25
CA GLY A 24 5.85 8.61 -1.63
C GLY A 24 5.08 7.83 -2.68
N LEU A 25 5.52 6.62 -2.96
CA LEU A 25 4.79 5.64 -3.76
C LEU A 25 4.23 4.56 -2.83
N GLY A 26 2.96 4.26 -2.96
CA GLY A 26 2.28 3.23 -2.16
C GLY A 26 1.39 2.35 -3.01
N ILE A 27 0.67 1.46 -2.34
CA ILE A 27 -0.29 0.54 -2.96
C ILE A 27 -1.68 0.70 -2.36
N MET A 28 -2.67 0.22 -3.07
CA MET A 28 -4.03 -0.03 -2.60
C MET A 28 -4.56 -1.31 -3.24
N GLY A 29 -5.64 -1.88 -2.72
CA GLY A 29 -6.25 -3.08 -3.28
C GLY A 29 -5.59 -4.39 -2.80
N LEU A 30 -4.86 -4.40 -1.68
CA LEU A 30 -4.22 -5.62 -1.18
C LEU A 30 -5.24 -6.70 -0.84
N ALA A 31 -6.35 -6.36 -0.15
CA ALA A 31 -7.36 -7.34 0.20
C ALA A 31 -8.05 -7.93 -1.04
N ASP A 32 -8.27 -7.10 -2.08
CA ASP A 32 -8.78 -7.57 -3.38
C ASP A 32 -7.84 -8.57 -4.05
N LEU A 33 -6.53 -8.31 -3.99
CA LEU A 33 -5.51 -9.22 -4.52
C LEU A 33 -5.58 -10.57 -3.80
N LEU A 34 -5.61 -10.57 -2.46
CA LEU A 34 -5.65 -11.78 -1.66
C LEU A 34 -6.91 -12.61 -1.94
N ILE A 35 -8.09 -11.99 -2.02
CA ILE A 35 -9.33 -12.67 -2.39
C ILE A 35 -9.22 -13.30 -3.78
N LYS A 36 -8.67 -12.59 -4.76
CA LYS A 36 -8.48 -13.14 -6.12
C LYS A 36 -7.53 -14.32 -6.17
N LEU A 37 -6.54 -14.36 -5.28
CA LEU A 37 -5.59 -15.46 -5.16
C LEU A 37 -6.10 -16.61 -4.27
N GLY A 38 -7.23 -16.44 -3.58
CA GLY A 38 -7.74 -17.42 -2.61
C GLY A 38 -6.89 -17.49 -1.34
N VAL A 39 -6.17 -16.41 -0.99
CA VAL A 39 -5.28 -16.35 0.17
C VAL A 39 -5.97 -15.57 1.29
N THR A 40 -6.06 -16.18 2.46
CA THR A 40 -6.68 -15.55 3.62
C THR A 40 -5.76 -14.46 4.20
N TYR A 41 -6.28 -13.23 4.32
CA TYR A 41 -5.58 -12.12 4.94
C TYR A 41 -5.13 -12.48 6.37
N GLY A 42 -3.89 -12.13 6.73
CA GLY A 42 -3.35 -12.38 8.07
C GLY A 42 -2.75 -13.77 8.30
N THR A 43 -2.83 -14.68 7.32
CA THR A 43 -2.17 -15.99 7.39
C THR A 43 -0.67 -15.85 7.09
N SER A 44 0.12 -16.88 7.47
CA SER A 44 1.54 -16.94 7.14
C SER A 44 1.82 -16.89 5.63
N GLU A 45 0.90 -17.41 4.83
CA GLU A 45 0.98 -17.32 3.37
C GLU A 45 0.79 -15.88 2.88
N ALA A 46 -0.22 -15.17 3.38
CA ALA A 46 -0.44 -13.75 3.07
C ALA A 46 0.76 -12.89 3.50
N VAL A 47 1.28 -13.12 4.71
CA VAL A 47 2.47 -12.42 5.24
C VAL A 47 3.68 -12.64 4.33
N ARG A 48 3.93 -13.88 3.89
CA ARG A 48 5.03 -14.20 2.97
C ARG A 48 4.84 -13.53 1.61
N LEU A 49 3.62 -13.54 1.06
CA LEU A 49 3.32 -12.87 -0.20
C LEU A 49 3.55 -11.36 -0.10
N CYS A 50 3.08 -10.71 0.97
CA CYS A 50 3.31 -9.29 1.23
C CYS A 50 4.80 -8.97 1.37
N HIS A 51 5.56 -9.82 2.06
CA HIS A 51 7.00 -9.67 2.16
C HIS A 51 7.68 -9.72 0.80
N ASN A 52 7.32 -10.67 -0.07
CA ASN A 52 7.91 -10.79 -1.41
C ASN A 52 7.56 -9.59 -2.30
N ILE A 53 6.31 -9.14 -2.28
CA ILE A 53 5.88 -7.95 -3.04
C ILE A 53 6.60 -6.70 -2.51
N GLY A 54 6.63 -6.52 -1.19
CA GLY A 54 7.27 -5.38 -0.53
C GLY A 54 8.76 -5.30 -0.84
N PHE A 55 9.47 -6.44 -0.78
CA PHE A 55 10.89 -6.51 -1.17
C PHE A 55 11.09 -6.09 -2.64
N ALA A 56 10.30 -6.65 -3.56
CA ALA A 56 10.41 -6.32 -4.98
C ALA A 56 10.13 -4.83 -5.23
N MET A 57 9.14 -4.25 -4.55
CA MET A 57 8.87 -2.81 -4.63
C MET A 57 10.03 -1.96 -4.11
N ALA A 58 10.59 -2.32 -2.95
CA ALA A 58 11.68 -1.56 -2.34
C ALA A 58 12.96 -1.62 -3.19
N ASP A 59 13.38 -2.82 -3.60
CA ASP A 59 14.56 -2.99 -4.46
C ASP A 59 14.42 -2.22 -5.78
N THR A 60 13.26 -2.35 -6.45
CA THR A 60 13.00 -1.65 -7.71
C THR A 60 12.95 -0.13 -7.54
N ALA A 61 12.32 0.37 -6.46
CA ALA A 61 12.26 1.80 -6.19
C ALA A 61 13.65 2.38 -5.92
N ILE A 62 14.48 1.68 -5.13
CA ILE A 62 15.86 2.08 -4.84
C ILE A 62 16.70 2.07 -6.12
N ALA A 63 16.62 1.00 -6.92
CA ALA A 63 17.33 0.89 -8.19
C ALA A 63 16.94 2.01 -9.16
N THR A 64 15.64 2.29 -9.30
CA THR A 64 15.13 3.36 -10.16
C THR A 64 15.60 4.74 -9.68
N SER A 65 15.59 4.99 -8.36
CA SER A 65 16.10 6.24 -7.80
C SER A 65 17.62 6.42 -8.06
N ALA A 66 18.39 5.33 -8.06
CA ALA A 66 19.79 5.38 -8.41
C ALA A 66 20.02 5.66 -9.90
N LEU A 67 19.22 5.07 -10.79
CA LEU A 67 19.28 5.38 -12.23
C LEU A 67 18.90 6.84 -12.52
N LEU A 68 17.86 7.35 -11.86
CA LEU A 68 17.51 8.76 -11.94
C LEU A 68 18.60 9.66 -11.37
N ALA A 69 19.33 9.23 -10.35
CA ALA A 69 20.49 9.96 -9.84
C ALA A 69 21.65 9.98 -10.85
N GLN A 70 21.84 8.92 -11.63
CA GLN A 70 22.79 8.90 -12.73
C GLN A 70 22.48 9.96 -13.80
N GLU A 71 21.20 10.13 -14.14
CA GLU A 71 20.74 11.06 -15.18
C GLU A 71 20.68 12.52 -14.70
N GLN A 72 20.20 12.74 -13.49
CA GLN A 72 19.80 14.06 -12.98
C GLN A 72 20.55 14.50 -11.72
N GLY A 73 21.52 13.71 -11.27
CA GLY A 73 22.25 13.91 -10.02
C GLY A 73 21.51 13.40 -8.78
N LYS A 74 22.26 13.02 -7.77
CA LYS A 74 21.72 12.60 -6.48
C LYS A 74 21.11 13.77 -5.72
N PHE A 75 20.25 13.50 -4.72
CA PHE A 75 19.71 14.57 -3.88
C PHE A 75 20.85 15.26 -3.09
N PRO A 76 20.79 16.59 -2.85
CA PRO A 76 21.93 17.36 -2.31
C PRO A 76 22.48 16.85 -0.97
N LYS A 77 21.60 16.35 -0.07
CA LYS A 77 21.98 15.78 1.24
C LYS A 77 22.28 14.28 1.20
N CYS A 78 22.48 13.69 0.01
CA CYS A 78 22.75 12.27 -0.13
C CYS A 78 24.13 11.88 0.40
N ASP A 79 24.15 11.24 1.55
CA ASP A 79 25.29 10.51 2.06
C ASP A 79 25.14 9.02 1.69
N THR A 80 25.73 8.64 0.57
CA THR A 80 25.64 7.28 0.04
C THR A 80 26.18 6.23 1.02
N ALA A 81 27.26 6.53 1.73
CA ALA A 81 27.86 5.57 2.66
C ALA A 81 26.95 5.35 3.89
N ALA A 82 26.39 6.42 4.43
CA ALA A 82 25.44 6.33 5.53
C ALA A 82 24.19 5.53 5.12
N ILE A 83 23.60 5.82 3.94
CA ILE A 83 22.43 5.10 3.42
C ILE A 83 22.74 3.60 3.30
N MET A 84 23.81 3.22 2.66
CA MET A 84 24.21 1.81 2.45
C MET A 84 24.53 1.07 3.75
N SER A 85 24.88 1.79 4.81
CA SER A 85 25.14 1.20 6.13
C SER A 85 23.87 0.79 6.87
N THR A 86 22.70 1.36 6.51
CA THR A 86 21.44 1.16 7.22
C THR A 86 20.95 -0.29 7.15
N PRO A 87 20.30 -0.80 8.22
CA PRO A 87 19.64 -2.10 8.19
C PRO A 87 18.56 -2.20 7.09
N TYR A 88 17.81 -1.12 6.87
CA TYR A 88 16.77 -1.05 5.83
C TYR A 88 17.36 -1.29 4.45
N PHE A 89 18.41 -0.57 4.08
CA PHE A 89 19.07 -0.72 2.78
C PHE A 89 19.58 -2.14 2.56
N LYS A 90 20.28 -2.69 3.54
CA LYS A 90 20.83 -4.06 3.47
C LYS A 90 19.77 -5.14 3.33
N ALA A 91 18.60 -4.94 3.95
CA ALA A 91 17.49 -5.87 3.91
C ALA A 91 16.64 -5.76 2.63
N ASN A 92 16.72 -4.65 1.90
CA ASN A 92 15.82 -4.32 0.80
C ASN A 92 16.51 -4.11 -0.55
N THR A 93 17.78 -4.49 -0.67
CA THR A 93 18.51 -4.35 -1.93
C THR A 93 19.18 -5.63 -2.37
N THR A 94 19.11 -5.90 -3.67
CA THR A 94 19.95 -6.92 -4.33
C THR A 94 21.38 -6.40 -4.49
N PRO A 95 22.38 -7.27 -4.69
CA PRO A 95 23.76 -6.85 -4.99
C PRO A 95 23.85 -5.90 -6.19
N ALA A 96 23.02 -6.11 -7.21
CA ALA A 96 22.98 -5.25 -8.39
C ALA A 96 22.48 -3.84 -8.05
N THR A 97 21.40 -3.74 -7.28
CA THR A 97 20.86 -2.46 -6.80
C THR A 97 21.87 -1.75 -5.88
N ALA A 98 22.53 -2.48 -4.99
CA ALA A 98 23.55 -1.91 -4.11
C ALA A 98 24.72 -1.30 -4.89
N GLU A 99 25.16 -1.95 -5.99
CA GLU A 99 26.22 -1.41 -6.84
C GLU A 99 25.77 -0.14 -7.58
N LEU A 100 24.53 -0.07 -8.08
CA LEU A 100 23.97 1.16 -8.67
C LEU A 100 23.98 2.32 -7.66
N VAL A 101 23.53 2.08 -6.44
CA VAL A 101 23.50 3.11 -5.39
C VAL A 101 24.92 3.55 -5.01
N LYS A 102 25.86 2.63 -4.93
CA LYS A 102 27.26 2.93 -4.64
C LYS A 102 27.86 3.87 -5.70
N GLN A 103 27.51 3.67 -6.96
CA GLN A 103 28.04 4.47 -8.07
C GLN A 103 27.37 5.84 -8.17
N PHE A 104 26.05 5.92 -8.05
CA PHE A 104 25.27 7.09 -8.41
C PHE A 104 24.61 7.79 -7.21
N GLY A 105 24.56 7.15 -6.04
CA GLY A 105 23.72 7.60 -4.92
C GLY A 105 22.23 7.41 -5.20
N LEU A 106 21.37 8.21 -4.57
CA LEU A 106 19.92 8.20 -4.77
C LEU A 106 19.42 9.57 -5.20
N ARG A 107 18.42 9.62 -6.08
CA ARG A 107 17.73 10.86 -6.49
C ARG A 107 16.81 11.39 -5.40
N ASN A 108 16.25 10.49 -4.57
CA ASN A 108 15.24 10.79 -3.57
C ASN A 108 15.65 10.21 -2.21
N SER A 109 15.44 10.93 -1.14
CA SER A 109 15.80 10.49 0.21
C SER A 109 14.75 9.55 0.82
N GLN A 110 13.52 9.58 0.30
CA GLN A 110 12.40 8.73 0.70
C GLN A 110 11.64 8.34 -0.56
N LEU A 111 11.21 7.09 -0.65
CA LEU A 111 10.64 6.49 -1.84
C LEU A 111 9.24 5.94 -1.63
N LEU A 112 9.03 5.14 -0.58
CA LEU A 112 7.81 4.37 -0.37
C LEU A 112 7.04 4.82 0.88
N THR A 113 5.73 4.95 0.72
CA THR A 113 4.78 5.18 1.81
C THR A 113 3.44 4.56 1.48
N ILE A 114 2.68 4.11 2.47
CA ILE A 114 1.33 3.59 2.25
C ILE A 114 0.34 4.55 2.90
N ALA A 115 -0.31 5.34 2.05
CA ALA A 115 -1.32 6.30 2.44
C ALA A 115 -2.69 5.62 2.70
N PRO A 116 -3.63 6.26 3.41
CA PRO A 116 -4.96 5.70 3.68
C PRO A 116 -5.77 5.41 2.43
N THR A 117 -5.62 6.19 1.37
CA THR A 117 -6.29 6.08 0.06
C THR A 117 -7.83 5.98 0.10
N GLY A 118 -8.48 6.47 1.17
CA GLY A 118 -9.92 6.30 1.40
C GLY A 118 -10.80 6.70 0.22
N THR A 119 -10.66 7.93 -0.28
CA THR A 119 -11.43 8.43 -1.43
C THR A 119 -11.04 7.74 -2.73
N LEU A 120 -9.73 7.56 -2.98
CA LEU A 120 -9.24 6.96 -4.21
C LEU A 120 -9.66 5.49 -4.33
N SER A 121 -9.52 4.73 -3.27
CA SER A 121 -9.91 3.31 -3.26
C SER A 121 -11.41 3.14 -3.44
N THR A 122 -12.23 4.00 -2.81
CA THR A 122 -13.69 4.01 -2.98
C THR A 122 -14.07 4.33 -4.42
N MET A 123 -13.44 5.32 -5.04
CA MET A 123 -13.70 5.70 -6.44
C MET A 123 -13.35 4.56 -7.40
N LEU A 124 -12.29 3.82 -7.13
CA LEU A 124 -11.85 2.68 -7.94
C LEU A 124 -12.57 1.36 -7.58
N GLY A 125 -13.37 1.33 -6.51
CA GLY A 125 -14.08 0.14 -6.05
C GLY A 125 -13.15 -0.97 -5.55
N ILE A 126 -12.05 -0.62 -4.90
CA ILE A 126 -11.05 -1.56 -4.33
C ILE A 126 -10.79 -1.23 -2.85
N SER A 127 -10.11 -2.11 -2.15
CA SER A 127 -9.68 -1.88 -0.75
C SER A 127 -8.63 -0.79 -0.62
N GLY A 128 -8.65 -0.03 0.48
CA GLY A 128 -7.68 1.03 0.76
C GLY A 128 -6.34 0.48 1.23
N GLY A 129 -5.24 1.02 0.72
CA GLY A 129 -3.88 0.69 1.15
C GLY A 129 -3.65 -0.81 1.30
N ILE A 130 -3.14 -1.19 2.47
CA ILE A 130 -2.98 -2.60 2.88
C ILE A 130 -4.09 -3.08 3.83
N GLU A 131 -5.18 -2.33 3.95
CA GLU A 131 -6.28 -2.67 4.85
C GLU A 131 -7.07 -3.89 4.36
N PRO A 132 -7.61 -4.72 5.29
CA PRO A 132 -8.62 -5.71 4.93
C PRO A 132 -9.90 -5.03 4.47
N ILE A 133 -10.78 -5.75 3.80
CA ILE A 133 -12.14 -5.26 3.52
C ILE A 133 -12.85 -5.02 4.85
N TYR A 134 -13.49 -3.86 5.01
CA TYR A 134 -14.20 -3.52 6.24
C TYR A 134 -15.35 -4.49 6.50
N ALA A 135 -16.21 -4.69 5.49
CA ALA A 135 -17.33 -5.61 5.51
C ALA A 135 -17.61 -6.15 4.11
N ASN A 136 -18.15 -7.36 4.00
CA ASN A 136 -18.51 -7.96 2.71
C ASN A 136 -19.69 -7.25 2.05
N PHE A 137 -20.58 -6.67 2.85
CA PHE A 137 -21.73 -5.88 2.41
C PHE A 137 -22.10 -4.84 3.47
N TYR A 138 -22.90 -3.86 3.07
CA TYR A 138 -23.65 -2.99 3.96
C TYR A 138 -25.14 -3.00 3.59
N GLU A 139 -25.99 -2.69 4.55
CA GLU A 139 -27.42 -2.57 4.32
C GLU A 139 -27.77 -1.14 3.98
N ARG A 140 -28.43 -0.95 2.85
CA ARG A 140 -28.99 0.34 2.44
C ARG A 140 -30.49 0.32 2.65
N LYS A 141 -30.97 1.28 3.46
CA LYS A 141 -32.38 1.57 3.60
C LYS A 141 -32.82 2.44 2.42
N THR A 142 -33.91 2.05 1.77
CA THR A 142 -34.62 2.93 0.83
C THR A 142 -35.97 3.29 1.41
N GLU A 143 -36.26 4.58 1.48
CA GLU A 143 -37.59 5.06 1.82
C GLU A 143 -38.53 4.73 0.66
N SER A 144 -39.56 3.93 0.94
CA SER A 144 -40.61 3.65 -0.01
C SER A 144 -41.71 4.72 0.14
N LEU A 145 -42.18 5.28 -0.97
CA LEU A 145 -43.30 6.23 -0.98
C LEU A 145 -44.63 5.60 -0.54
N HIS A 146 -44.74 4.28 -0.44
CA HIS A 146 -46.01 3.59 -0.27
C HIS A 146 -46.04 2.40 0.70
N ALA A 147 -44.91 2.04 1.37
CA ALA A 147 -44.85 0.86 2.24
C ALA A 147 -43.73 0.95 3.28
N ALA A 148 -43.60 -0.08 4.11
CA ALA A 148 -42.54 -0.23 5.08
C ALA A 148 -41.14 -0.09 4.47
N ASP A 149 -40.21 0.39 5.28
CA ASP A 149 -38.79 0.50 4.90
C ASP A 149 -38.25 -0.81 4.31
N VAL A 150 -37.57 -0.72 3.17
CA VAL A 150 -36.95 -1.85 2.50
C VAL A 150 -35.44 -1.74 2.64
N TYR A 151 -34.82 -2.82 3.10
CA TYR A 151 -33.36 -2.92 3.26
C TYR A 151 -32.78 -3.81 2.17
N TYR A 152 -31.70 -3.32 1.53
CA TYR A 152 -30.97 -4.06 0.51
C TYR A 152 -29.52 -4.26 0.93
N LYS A 153 -29.01 -5.49 0.78
CA LYS A 153 -27.58 -5.76 0.90
C LYS A 153 -26.84 -5.22 -0.34
N ILE A 154 -25.89 -4.35 -0.10
CA ILE A 154 -24.97 -3.84 -1.13
C ILE A 154 -23.61 -4.45 -0.86
N TYR A 155 -23.18 -5.36 -1.71
CA TYR A 155 -21.88 -6.03 -1.57
C TYR A 155 -20.74 -5.11 -2.00
N THR A 156 -19.58 -5.26 -1.35
CA THR A 156 -18.37 -4.61 -1.81
C THR A 156 -18.02 -5.10 -3.23
N PRO A 157 -17.47 -4.26 -4.11
CA PRO A 157 -17.30 -4.59 -5.53
C PRO A 157 -16.57 -5.92 -5.78
N ILE A 158 -15.52 -6.22 -5.01
CA ILE A 158 -14.77 -7.47 -5.15
C ILE A 158 -15.61 -8.68 -4.76
N VAL A 159 -16.40 -8.58 -3.67
CA VAL A 159 -17.28 -9.65 -3.20
C VAL A 159 -18.42 -9.87 -4.20
N GLU A 160 -19.05 -8.80 -4.68
CA GLU A 160 -20.09 -8.90 -5.71
C GLU A 160 -19.58 -9.59 -6.97
N LYS A 161 -18.41 -9.18 -7.47
CA LYS A 161 -17.78 -9.79 -8.63
C LYS A 161 -17.43 -11.26 -8.39
N PHE A 162 -16.92 -11.57 -7.19
CA PHE A 162 -16.59 -12.94 -6.80
C PHE A 162 -17.86 -13.82 -6.79
N MET A 163 -18.93 -13.38 -6.13
CA MET A 163 -20.20 -14.10 -6.08
C MET A 163 -20.79 -14.33 -7.47
N LYS A 164 -20.77 -13.33 -8.35
CA LYS A 164 -21.21 -13.46 -9.75
C LYS A 164 -20.39 -14.49 -10.51
N ASN A 165 -19.06 -14.44 -10.42
CA ASN A 165 -18.17 -15.35 -11.14
C ASN A 165 -18.30 -16.81 -10.69
N HIS A 166 -18.64 -17.04 -9.42
CA HIS A 166 -18.76 -18.39 -8.84
C HIS A 166 -20.23 -18.84 -8.66
N ASN A 167 -21.19 -18.05 -9.19
CA ASN A 167 -22.62 -18.34 -9.10
C ASN A 167 -23.13 -18.51 -7.66
N ILE A 168 -22.53 -17.77 -6.71
CA ILE A 168 -22.91 -17.73 -5.30
C ILE A 168 -24.04 -16.72 -5.14
N LYS A 169 -25.19 -17.19 -4.61
CA LYS A 169 -26.37 -16.35 -4.36
C LYS A 169 -26.53 -15.95 -2.89
N ASP A 170 -25.85 -16.61 -1.99
CA ASP A 170 -25.96 -16.47 -0.56
C ASP A 170 -24.56 -16.19 0.02
N ASP A 171 -24.40 -15.07 0.70
CA ASP A 171 -23.13 -14.63 1.28
C ASP A 171 -22.61 -15.56 2.39
N SER A 172 -23.47 -16.38 3.00
CA SER A 172 -23.04 -17.42 3.93
C SER A 172 -22.18 -18.53 3.28
N LYS A 173 -22.17 -18.58 1.96
CA LYS A 173 -21.36 -19.52 1.16
C LYS A 173 -20.07 -18.92 0.61
N LEU A 174 -19.72 -17.70 1.05
CA LEU A 174 -18.42 -17.13 0.72
C LEU A 174 -17.30 -17.98 1.32
N PRO A 175 -16.19 -18.17 0.59
CA PRO A 175 -15.03 -18.90 1.12
C PRO A 175 -14.45 -18.25 2.37
N GLU A 176 -13.79 -19.05 3.21
CA GLU A 176 -13.15 -18.58 4.44
C GLU A 176 -12.09 -17.48 4.23
N TYR A 177 -11.51 -17.38 3.04
CA TYR A 177 -10.56 -16.32 2.73
C TYR A 177 -11.21 -14.95 2.43
N CYS A 178 -12.53 -14.87 2.36
CA CYS A 178 -13.27 -13.60 2.29
C CYS A 178 -13.44 -12.98 3.69
N VAL A 179 -12.32 -12.81 4.39
CA VAL A 179 -12.29 -12.22 5.74
C VAL A 179 -12.47 -10.69 5.68
N THR A 180 -12.96 -10.12 6.78
CA THR A 180 -13.19 -8.68 6.92
C THR A 180 -12.42 -8.12 8.11
N ALA A 181 -12.34 -6.80 8.21
CA ALA A 181 -11.76 -6.13 9.37
C ALA A 181 -12.42 -6.55 10.70
N MET A 182 -13.69 -6.96 10.65
CA MET A 182 -14.46 -7.37 11.84
C MET A 182 -14.19 -8.82 12.28
N THR A 183 -13.62 -9.64 11.41
CA THR A 183 -13.36 -11.08 11.68
C THR A 183 -11.89 -11.39 11.94
N LEU A 184 -11.00 -10.46 11.67
CA LEU A 184 -9.56 -10.59 11.90
C LEU A 184 -9.19 -10.25 13.34
N ASP A 185 -8.27 -11.02 13.91
CA ASP A 185 -7.67 -10.67 15.19
C ASP A 185 -6.51 -9.64 15.03
N ASP A 186 -6.14 -9.00 16.14
CA ASP A 186 -5.11 -7.97 16.16
C ASP A 186 -3.75 -8.52 15.75
N LYS A 187 -3.42 -9.77 16.07
CA LYS A 187 -2.14 -10.40 15.71
C LYS A 187 -2.02 -10.58 14.20
N GLN A 188 -3.12 -10.98 13.54
CA GLN A 188 -3.18 -11.10 12.09
C GLN A 188 -2.97 -9.75 11.41
N ARG A 189 -3.61 -8.71 11.92
CA ARG A 189 -3.46 -7.34 11.40
C ARG A 189 -2.04 -6.81 11.58
N LEU A 190 -1.49 -6.95 12.79
CA LEU A 190 -0.12 -6.54 13.10
C LEU A 190 0.92 -7.32 12.29
N ALA A 191 0.70 -8.60 12.03
CA ALA A 191 1.59 -9.41 11.21
C ALA A 191 1.66 -8.90 9.76
N MET A 192 0.51 -8.53 9.19
CA MET A 192 0.45 -7.95 7.84
C MET A 192 1.11 -6.59 7.77
N GLN A 193 0.83 -5.70 8.73
CA GLN A 193 1.47 -4.39 8.82
C GLN A 193 2.99 -4.52 9.00
N GLY A 194 3.44 -5.41 9.90
CA GLY A 194 4.86 -5.67 10.14
C GLY A 194 5.58 -6.25 8.92
N ALA A 195 4.89 -7.05 8.10
CA ALA A 195 5.45 -7.55 6.84
C ALA A 195 5.76 -6.39 5.87
N TRP A 196 4.82 -5.46 5.72
CA TRP A 196 4.99 -4.29 4.84
C TRP A 196 5.99 -3.28 5.40
N GLN A 197 5.97 -2.99 6.71
CA GLN A 197 6.84 -1.98 7.32
C GLN A 197 8.33 -2.27 7.13
N LYS A 198 8.71 -3.53 6.98
CA LYS A 198 10.10 -3.93 6.67
C LYS A 198 10.59 -3.38 5.33
N HIS A 199 9.68 -3.08 4.42
CA HIS A 199 9.97 -2.68 3.04
C HIS A 199 9.59 -1.22 2.72
N ILE A 200 8.91 -0.53 3.64
CA ILE A 200 8.49 0.85 3.48
C ILE A 200 9.44 1.75 4.27
N ASP A 201 10.10 2.66 3.59
CA ASP A 201 11.08 3.58 4.20
C ASP A 201 10.43 4.79 4.90
N ALA A 202 9.14 4.99 4.68
CA ALA A 202 8.34 5.98 5.39
C ALA A 202 7.22 5.33 6.22
N SER A 203 6.08 6.00 6.31
CA SER A 203 4.96 5.58 7.14
C SER A 203 3.96 4.70 6.39
N ILE A 204 3.31 3.81 7.13
CA ILE A 204 2.14 3.04 6.71
C ILE A 204 0.95 3.53 7.51
N SER A 205 -0.14 3.89 6.81
CA SER A 205 -1.44 4.08 7.45
C SER A 205 -2.09 2.72 7.71
N SER A 206 -2.52 2.50 8.93
CA SER A 206 -3.24 1.30 9.33
C SER A 206 -4.24 1.62 10.43
N THR A 207 -5.46 1.07 10.30
CA THR A 207 -6.54 1.27 11.27
C THR A 207 -6.45 0.22 12.37
N GLY A 208 -6.41 0.65 13.63
CA GLY A 208 -6.65 -0.18 14.81
C GLY A 208 -8.12 -0.06 15.22
N ASN A 209 -8.84 -1.17 15.33
CA ASN A 209 -10.22 -1.22 15.82
C ASN A 209 -10.23 -1.82 17.21
#